data_298bb220f04c050ee76baed50e26f5bc
#
_entry.id   298bb220f04c050ee76baed50e26f5bc
#
_cell.length_a   1.000
_cell.length_b   1.000
_cell.length_c   1.000
_cell.angle_alpha   90.00
_cell.angle_beta   90.00
_cell.angle_gamma   90.00
#
_symmetry.space_group_name_H-M   'P 1'
#
loop_
_entity.id
_entity.type
_entity.pdbx_description
1 polymer ?
#
loop_
_entity_poly.entity_id
_entity_poly.type
_entity_poly.pdbx_seq_one_letter_code
_entity_poly.pdbx_strand_id
1 'polypeptide(L)'
;SIKRKFKEFEAEMEMLNENSSLGKIVLLDQTRWDLSPDVTILGCTLFSNISPEQKQRMKSSLSDFSFIDYWSVDKHNEAHASDLAWLNKQVEHISKDEPHRKIIILTHHCPTTSSRATDSRHDNSNISSGFMSDLSREICWKRSAVKIWVFGHTHFNVDYTEDGKRMVTNQKGYRYRRAPGFDLKKRIEF
;
A
#
# COMPACT_ATOMS: atom_id res chain seq x y z
N SER A 1 -12.98 15.61 7.50
CA SER A 1 -12.37 14.33 7.13
C SER A 1 -10.85 14.52 7.06
N ILE A 2 -10.08 13.44 7.21
CA ILE A 2 -8.62 13.46 7.17
C ILE A 2 -8.12 13.95 5.80
N LYS A 3 -8.80 13.58 4.71
CA LYS A 3 -8.49 14.02 3.35
C LYS A 3 -8.54 15.56 3.22
N ARG A 4 -9.51 16.23 3.88
CA ARG A 4 -9.58 17.69 3.90
C ARG A 4 -8.37 18.30 4.61
N LYS A 5 -7.99 17.76 5.77
CA LYS A 5 -6.82 18.24 6.52
C LYS A 5 -5.51 18.06 5.75
N PHE A 6 -5.38 16.96 5.00
CA PHE A 6 -4.21 16.76 4.14
C PHE A 6 -4.16 17.76 2.98
N LYS A 7 -5.28 18.06 2.34
CA LYS A 7 -5.34 19.09 1.29
C LYS A 7 -5.03 20.48 1.82
N GLU A 8 -5.54 20.81 3.02
CA GLU A 8 -5.19 22.05 3.71
C GLU A 8 -3.69 22.11 3.99
N PHE A 9 -3.09 21.01 4.44
CA PHE A 9 -1.65 20.92 4.68
C PHE A 9 -0.81 20.96 3.40
N GLU A 10 -1.23 20.31 2.32
CA GLU A 10 -0.57 20.40 1.00
C GLU A 10 -0.53 21.85 0.52
N ALA A 11 -1.67 22.56 0.61
CA ALA A 11 -1.74 23.97 0.22
C ALA A 11 -0.85 24.87 1.10
N GLU A 12 -0.82 24.63 2.42
CA GLU A 12 0.05 25.33 3.35
C GLU A 12 1.53 25.11 3.03
N MET A 13 1.91 23.86 2.73
CA MET A 13 3.28 23.50 2.34
C MET A 13 3.68 24.11 0.99
N GLU A 14 2.75 24.20 0.03
CA GLU A 14 3.00 24.89 -1.24
C GLU A 14 3.28 26.38 -1.02
N MET A 15 2.51 27.06 -0.17
CA MET A 15 2.74 28.46 0.20
C MET A 15 4.08 28.67 0.90
N LEU A 16 4.47 27.78 1.81
CA LEU A 16 5.76 27.83 2.52
C LEU A 16 6.96 27.52 1.60
N ASN A 17 6.72 26.86 0.47
CA ASN A 17 7.75 26.41 -0.46
C ASN A 17 8.03 27.40 -1.61
N GLU A 18 7.59 28.64 -1.50
CA GLU A 18 7.82 29.68 -2.52
C GLU A 18 9.31 29.83 -2.90
N ASN A 19 10.24 29.39 -2.03
CA ASN A 19 11.70 29.42 -2.25
C ASN A 19 12.31 28.05 -2.61
N SER A 20 11.53 27.04 -3.00
CA SER A 20 11.99 25.74 -3.53
C SER A 20 12.92 24.92 -2.60
N SER A 21 13.01 25.23 -1.31
CA SER A 21 13.92 24.54 -0.36
C SER A 21 13.29 23.31 0.29
N LEU A 22 11.96 23.18 0.26
CA LEU A 22 11.23 22.07 0.82
C LEU A 22 10.78 21.11 -0.29
N GLY A 23 10.76 19.82 -0.01
CA GLY A 23 10.26 18.81 -0.93
C GLY A 23 8.74 18.90 -1.12
N LYS A 24 8.22 18.28 -2.18
CA LYS A 24 6.78 18.18 -2.42
C LYS A 24 6.18 17.05 -1.59
N ILE A 25 5.05 17.32 -0.94
CA ILE A 25 4.22 16.31 -0.26
C ILE A 25 3.08 15.94 -1.20
N VAL A 26 2.84 14.66 -1.39
CA VAL A 26 1.75 14.13 -2.21
C VAL A 26 0.97 13.09 -1.41
N LEU A 27 -0.34 13.31 -1.24
CA LEU A 27 -1.22 12.29 -0.66
C LEU A 27 -1.56 11.24 -1.71
N LEU A 28 -1.15 10.01 -1.47
CA LEU A 28 -1.43 8.87 -2.35
C LEU A 28 -2.72 8.15 -1.91
N ASP A 29 -3.87 8.64 -2.39
CA ASP A 29 -5.20 8.06 -2.16
C ASP A 29 -5.88 7.88 -3.52
N GLN A 30 -5.72 6.71 -4.12
CA GLN A 30 -6.01 6.43 -5.54
C GLN A 30 -5.36 7.51 -6.44
N THR A 31 -4.07 7.73 -6.23
CA THR A 31 -3.32 8.80 -6.88
C THR A 31 -2.22 8.24 -7.77
N ARG A 32 -2.16 8.73 -9.01
CA ARG A 32 -1.02 8.61 -9.92
C ARG A 32 -0.13 9.83 -9.76
N TRP A 33 1.17 9.60 -9.58
CA TRP A 33 2.19 10.63 -9.58
C TRP A 33 3.36 10.23 -10.49
N ASP A 34 3.58 11.00 -11.53
CA ASP A 34 4.69 10.77 -12.45
C ASP A 34 5.97 11.41 -11.86
N LEU A 35 6.86 10.55 -11.36
CA LEU A 35 8.12 10.94 -10.73
C LEU A 35 9.13 11.45 -11.78
N SER A 36 9.11 10.84 -12.96
CA SER A 36 9.93 11.19 -14.13
C SER A 36 9.20 10.80 -15.41
N PRO A 37 9.73 11.11 -16.60
CA PRO A 37 9.17 10.62 -17.86
C PRO A 37 9.02 9.10 -17.93
N ASP A 38 9.90 8.36 -17.24
CA ASP A 38 9.96 6.89 -17.32
C ASP A 38 9.42 6.17 -16.09
N VAL A 39 9.06 6.91 -15.02
CA VAL A 39 8.67 6.32 -13.73
C VAL A 39 7.38 6.92 -13.22
N THR A 40 6.42 6.06 -12.94
CA THR A 40 5.14 6.42 -12.33
C THR A 40 5.00 5.75 -10.97
N ILE A 41 4.53 6.51 -9.98
CA ILE A 41 4.10 6.02 -8.68
C ILE A 41 2.58 5.95 -8.67
N LEU A 42 2.03 4.80 -8.28
CA LEU A 42 0.62 4.60 -8.00
C LEU A 42 0.45 4.31 -6.51
N GLY A 43 -0.46 5.00 -5.86
CA GLY A 43 -0.68 4.75 -4.44
C GLY A 43 -2.13 4.78 -3.99
N CYS A 44 -2.46 3.88 -3.08
CA CYS A 44 -3.74 3.79 -2.39
C CYS A 44 -3.55 3.05 -1.05
N THR A 45 -4.59 3.01 -0.23
CA THR A 45 -4.56 2.18 1.00
C THR A 45 -4.56 0.70 0.67
N LEU A 46 -5.25 0.31 -0.39
CA LEU A 46 -5.55 -1.04 -0.86
C LEU A 46 -6.52 -1.78 0.06
N PHE A 47 -6.49 -1.55 1.37
CA PHE A 47 -7.15 -2.41 2.34
C PHE A 47 -6.92 -3.91 2.04
N SER A 48 -7.57 -4.80 2.76
CA SER A 48 -7.50 -6.24 2.49
C SER A 48 -8.89 -6.80 2.29
N ASN A 49 -9.02 -7.90 1.58
CA ASN A 49 -10.29 -8.60 1.41
C ASN A 49 -10.50 -9.56 2.58
N ILE A 50 -11.22 -9.12 3.59
CA ILE A 50 -11.52 -9.93 4.77
C ILE A 50 -12.45 -11.08 4.39
N SER A 51 -11.98 -12.30 4.61
CA SER A 51 -12.74 -13.50 4.28
C SER A 51 -13.97 -13.68 5.20
N PRO A 52 -15.06 -14.31 4.72
CA PRO A 52 -16.26 -14.55 5.51
C PRO A 52 -15.97 -15.29 6.81
N GLU A 53 -15.05 -16.25 6.80
CA GLU A 53 -14.67 -17.10 7.95
C GLU A 53 -13.97 -16.29 9.05
N GLN A 54 -13.27 -15.21 8.66
CA GLN A 54 -12.52 -14.38 9.58
C GLN A 54 -13.28 -13.12 10.01
N LYS A 55 -14.42 -12.81 9.36
CA LYS A 55 -15.20 -11.57 9.54
C LYS A 55 -15.50 -11.25 11.01
N GLN A 56 -15.93 -12.25 11.79
CA GLN A 56 -16.31 -12.04 13.18
C GLN A 56 -15.11 -11.68 14.07
N ARG A 57 -13.97 -12.34 13.85
CA ARG A 57 -12.75 -12.09 14.63
C ARG A 57 -12.09 -10.77 14.26
N MET A 58 -12.17 -10.36 12.99
CA MET A 58 -11.60 -9.11 12.52
C MET A 58 -12.18 -7.89 13.20
N LYS A 59 -13.48 -7.90 13.53
CA LYS A 59 -14.14 -6.77 14.23
C LYS A 59 -13.46 -6.39 15.55
N SER A 60 -12.86 -7.35 16.25
CA SER A 60 -12.16 -7.13 17.52
C SER A 60 -10.65 -7.07 17.40
N SER A 61 -10.08 -7.39 16.22
CA SER A 61 -8.64 -7.54 16.03
C SER A 61 -7.99 -6.38 15.30
N LEU A 62 -8.72 -5.68 14.42
CA LEU A 62 -8.24 -4.48 13.74
C LEU A 62 -8.73 -3.24 14.45
N SER A 63 -7.80 -2.34 14.75
CA SER A 63 -8.06 -1.04 15.37
C SER A 63 -9.00 -0.14 14.53
N ASP A 64 -9.01 -0.31 13.23
CA ASP A 64 -9.85 0.43 12.29
C ASP A 64 -11.33 0.35 12.65
N PHE A 65 -11.80 -0.83 13.08
CA PHE A 65 -13.19 -1.03 13.49
C PHE A 65 -13.55 -0.36 14.82
N SER A 66 -12.54 0.04 15.61
CA SER A 66 -12.70 0.75 16.88
C SER A 66 -12.51 2.25 16.74
N PHE A 67 -11.70 2.72 15.78
CA PHE A 67 -11.30 4.12 15.67
C PHE A 67 -11.89 4.87 14.47
N ILE A 68 -12.45 4.16 13.49
CA ILE A 68 -13.11 4.80 12.35
C ILE A 68 -14.62 4.72 12.56
N ASP A 69 -15.26 5.86 12.72
CA ASP A 69 -16.71 5.95 12.91
C ASP A 69 -17.46 5.24 11.77
N TYR A 70 -18.43 4.41 12.15
CA TYR A 70 -19.29 3.67 11.22
C TYR A 70 -18.54 2.75 10.26
N TRP A 71 -17.27 2.36 10.57
CA TRP A 71 -16.51 1.42 9.77
C TRP A 71 -16.99 -0.01 10.02
N SER A 72 -17.16 -0.77 8.95
CA SER A 72 -17.59 -2.18 9.02
C SER A 72 -16.73 -3.04 8.11
N VAL A 73 -16.78 -4.36 8.30
CA VAL A 73 -16.07 -5.30 7.41
C VAL A 73 -16.56 -5.17 5.97
N ASP A 74 -17.85 -4.92 5.76
CA ASP A 74 -18.38 -4.75 4.41
C ASP A 74 -17.81 -3.48 3.76
N LYS A 75 -17.77 -2.36 4.47
CA LYS A 75 -17.12 -1.11 3.99
C LYS A 75 -15.62 -1.27 3.76
N HIS A 76 -14.96 -2.07 4.59
CA HIS A 76 -13.53 -2.39 4.42
C HIS A 76 -13.31 -3.16 3.11
N ASN A 77 -14.14 -4.17 2.84
CA ASN A 77 -14.07 -4.95 1.60
C ASN A 77 -14.49 -4.12 0.36
N GLU A 78 -15.48 -3.23 0.50
CA GLU A 78 -15.84 -2.27 -0.56
C GLU A 78 -14.68 -1.33 -0.89
N ALA A 79 -13.99 -0.81 0.12
CA ALA A 79 -12.81 0.03 -0.06
C ALA A 79 -11.67 -0.74 -0.73
N HIS A 80 -11.42 -2.01 -0.34
CA HIS A 80 -10.49 -2.89 -1.03
C HIS A 80 -10.85 -3.05 -2.51
N ALA A 81 -12.09 -3.38 -2.81
CA ALA A 81 -12.55 -3.58 -4.19
C ALA A 81 -12.39 -2.31 -5.04
N SER A 82 -12.68 -1.14 -4.46
CA SER A 82 -12.50 0.16 -5.11
C SER A 82 -11.02 0.44 -5.44
N ASP A 83 -10.13 0.25 -4.45
CA ASP A 83 -8.70 0.48 -4.63
C ASP A 83 -8.09 -0.47 -5.65
N LEU A 84 -8.46 -1.74 -5.60
CA LEU A 84 -8.00 -2.77 -6.52
C LEU A 84 -8.46 -2.50 -7.96
N ALA A 85 -9.73 -2.13 -8.15
CA ALA A 85 -10.27 -1.77 -9.46
C ALA A 85 -9.53 -0.56 -10.06
N TRP A 86 -9.24 0.44 -9.22
CA TRP A 86 -8.47 1.61 -9.63
C TRP A 86 -7.02 1.24 -10.01
N LEU A 87 -6.31 0.43 -9.20
CA LEU A 87 -4.96 -0.03 -9.51
C LEU A 87 -4.91 -0.82 -10.83
N ASN A 88 -5.81 -1.77 -11.01
CA ASN A 88 -5.90 -2.57 -12.23
C ASN A 88 -6.07 -1.67 -13.47
N LYS A 89 -6.99 -0.70 -13.39
CA LYS A 89 -7.25 0.26 -14.48
C LYS A 89 -6.02 1.11 -14.79
N GLN A 90 -5.35 1.66 -13.77
CA GLN A 90 -4.16 2.49 -13.96
C GLN A 90 -3.00 1.69 -14.58
N VAL A 91 -2.71 0.51 -14.03
CA VAL A 91 -1.63 -0.34 -14.52
C VAL A 91 -1.89 -0.81 -15.94
N GLU A 92 -3.13 -1.16 -16.28
CA GLU A 92 -3.50 -1.56 -17.65
C GLU A 92 -3.33 -0.41 -18.64
N HIS A 93 -3.84 0.78 -18.29
CA HIS A 93 -3.72 1.99 -19.11
C HIS A 93 -2.25 2.35 -19.36
N ILE A 94 -1.43 2.45 -18.30
CA ILE A 94 -0.01 2.77 -18.43
C ILE A 94 0.73 1.71 -19.25
N SER A 95 0.47 0.43 -19.00
CA SER A 95 1.13 -0.66 -19.72
C SER A 95 0.82 -0.66 -21.22
N LYS A 96 -0.37 -0.18 -21.61
CA LYS A 96 -0.81 -0.12 -23.01
C LYS A 96 -0.34 1.16 -23.71
N ASP A 97 -0.57 2.30 -23.08
CA ASP A 97 -0.45 3.60 -23.73
C ASP A 97 0.90 4.27 -23.49
N GLU A 98 1.63 3.83 -22.42
CA GLU A 98 2.94 4.34 -22.01
C GLU A 98 3.92 3.18 -21.71
N PRO A 99 4.17 2.25 -22.66
CA PRO A 99 4.86 0.97 -22.40
C PRO A 99 6.32 1.11 -21.94
N HIS A 100 6.93 2.29 -22.10
CA HIS A 100 8.27 2.61 -21.62
C HIS A 100 8.33 2.84 -20.10
N ARG A 101 7.18 3.13 -19.48
CA ARG A 101 7.14 3.48 -18.04
C ARG A 101 7.32 2.26 -17.14
N LYS A 102 8.09 2.47 -16.10
CA LYS A 102 8.17 1.57 -14.94
C LYS A 102 7.20 2.06 -13.86
N ILE A 103 6.48 1.15 -13.26
CA ILE A 103 5.49 1.45 -12.23
C ILE A 103 6.01 1.01 -10.87
N ILE A 104 5.91 1.90 -9.89
CA ILE A 104 6.09 1.63 -8.47
C ILE A 104 4.71 1.73 -7.82
N ILE A 105 4.28 0.68 -7.12
CA ILE A 105 3.04 0.70 -6.36
C ILE A 105 3.34 0.87 -4.87
N LEU A 106 2.64 1.79 -4.22
CA LEU A 106 2.71 2.04 -2.79
C LEU A 106 1.34 1.77 -2.17
N THR A 107 1.27 0.80 -1.26
CA THR A 107 0.03 0.48 -0.54
C THR A 107 0.27 0.40 0.97
N HIS A 108 -0.80 0.49 1.77
CA HIS A 108 -0.70 0.20 3.20
C HIS A 108 -0.83 -1.30 3.45
N HIS A 109 -1.85 -1.97 2.90
CA HIS A 109 -2.03 -3.40 3.07
C HIS A 109 -1.14 -4.22 2.12
N CYS A 110 -0.85 -5.45 2.54
CA CYS A 110 0.02 -6.37 1.81
C CYS A 110 -0.72 -6.99 0.61
N PRO A 111 -0.12 -6.98 -0.60
CA PRO A 111 -0.77 -7.45 -1.82
C PRO A 111 -0.59 -8.96 -2.07
N THR A 112 0.07 -9.69 -1.19
CA THR A 112 0.36 -11.12 -1.34
C THR A 112 0.15 -11.87 -0.03
N THR A 113 -0.23 -13.13 -0.14
CA THR A 113 -0.33 -14.08 0.99
C THR A 113 0.91 -14.96 1.12
N SER A 114 2.00 -14.62 0.43
CA SER A 114 3.27 -15.31 0.55
C SER A 114 3.79 -15.29 1.99
N SER A 115 4.25 -16.43 2.49
CA SER A 115 4.88 -16.54 3.82
C SER A 115 6.16 -15.68 3.96
N ARG A 116 6.72 -15.21 2.84
CA ARG A 116 7.85 -14.27 2.82
C ARG A 116 7.48 -12.84 3.19
N ALA A 117 6.18 -12.48 3.10
CA ALA A 117 5.68 -11.14 3.35
C ALA A 117 5.25 -10.89 4.80
N THR A 118 5.25 -11.92 5.64
CA THR A 118 4.82 -11.86 7.04
C THR A 118 5.75 -12.65 7.95
N ASP A 119 5.70 -12.37 9.23
CA ASP A 119 6.44 -13.13 10.24
C ASP A 119 5.86 -14.56 10.35
N SER A 120 6.71 -15.58 10.34
CA SER A 120 6.30 -16.98 10.44
C SER A 120 5.47 -17.30 11.70
N ARG A 121 5.58 -16.46 12.74
CA ARG A 121 4.71 -16.57 13.94
C ARG A 121 3.23 -16.34 13.64
N HIS A 122 2.92 -15.75 12.47
CA HIS A 122 1.56 -15.49 11.99
C HIS A 122 1.11 -16.49 10.91
N ASP A 123 1.93 -17.50 10.61
CA ASP A 123 1.54 -18.58 9.70
C ASP A 123 0.26 -19.23 10.22
N ASN A 124 -0.71 -19.44 9.35
CA ASN A 124 -2.04 -19.97 9.70
C ASN A 124 -2.86 -19.08 10.67
N SER A 125 -2.57 -17.81 10.75
CA SER A 125 -3.34 -16.87 11.57
C SER A 125 -4.79 -16.81 11.09
N ASN A 126 -5.73 -16.92 12.02
CA ASN A 126 -7.17 -16.84 11.74
C ASN A 126 -7.69 -15.41 11.60
N ILE A 127 -6.76 -14.45 11.45
CA ILE A 127 -7.00 -13.03 11.16
C ILE A 127 -6.15 -12.52 9.98
N SER A 128 -5.49 -13.42 9.24
CA SER A 128 -4.56 -13.05 8.16
C SER A 128 -5.22 -12.22 7.05
N SER A 129 -6.48 -12.50 6.72
CA SER A 129 -7.20 -11.76 5.67
C SER A 129 -7.46 -10.28 5.99
N GLY A 130 -7.24 -9.84 7.24
CA GLY A 130 -7.28 -8.43 7.62
C GLY A 130 -5.99 -7.67 7.29
N PHE A 131 -4.92 -8.37 6.93
CA PHE A 131 -3.60 -7.79 6.73
C PHE A 131 -3.09 -7.91 5.29
N MET A 132 -3.54 -8.93 4.56
CA MET A 132 -3.04 -9.28 3.25
C MET A 132 -4.13 -9.86 2.36
N SER A 133 -3.95 -9.70 1.05
CA SER A 133 -4.81 -10.28 0.02
C SER A 133 -3.95 -10.89 -1.08
N ASP A 134 -4.38 -12.00 -1.64
CA ASP A 134 -3.71 -12.60 -2.81
C ASP A 134 -4.14 -11.89 -4.10
N LEU A 135 -3.27 -11.05 -4.62
CA LEU A 135 -3.47 -10.34 -5.90
C LEU A 135 -2.78 -11.01 -7.09
N SER A 136 -2.27 -12.23 -6.94
CA SER A 136 -1.49 -12.93 -7.99
C SER A 136 -2.24 -13.09 -9.32
N ARG A 137 -3.56 -13.02 -9.30
CA ARG A 137 -4.42 -13.12 -10.50
C ARG A 137 -4.79 -11.78 -11.12
N GLU A 138 -4.49 -10.69 -10.45
CA GLU A 138 -4.88 -9.34 -10.83
C GLU A 138 -3.99 -8.73 -11.93
N ILE A 139 -4.54 -7.78 -12.69
CA ILE A 139 -3.81 -7.08 -13.75
C ILE A 139 -2.60 -6.34 -13.18
N CYS A 140 -2.80 -5.61 -12.08
CA CYS A 140 -1.73 -4.86 -11.42
C CYS A 140 -0.60 -5.76 -10.90
N TRP A 141 -0.87 -7.05 -10.66
CA TRP A 141 0.16 -8.01 -10.32
C TRP A 141 0.86 -8.59 -11.55
N LYS A 142 0.11 -8.93 -12.60
CA LYS A 142 0.63 -9.66 -13.77
C LYS A 142 1.45 -8.80 -14.73
N ARG A 143 1.23 -7.49 -14.79
CA ARG A 143 1.92 -6.61 -15.73
C ARG A 143 3.39 -6.41 -15.35
N SER A 144 4.28 -6.69 -16.30
CA SER A 144 5.74 -6.55 -16.13
C SER A 144 6.20 -5.10 -16.00
N ALA A 145 5.35 -4.12 -16.31
CA ALA A 145 5.61 -2.70 -16.07
C ALA A 145 5.73 -2.39 -14.57
N VAL A 146 5.05 -3.14 -13.70
CA VAL A 146 5.18 -3.02 -12.24
C VAL A 146 6.49 -3.64 -11.80
N LYS A 147 7.41 -2.80 -11.33
CA LYS A 147 8.78 -3.20 -10.94
C LYS A 147 8.95 -3.33 -9.44
N ILE A 148 8.28 -2.47 -8.69
CA ILE A 148 8.40 -2.43 -7.23
C ILE A 148 7.00 -2.33 -6.62
N TRP A 149 6.78 -3.07 -5.55
CA TRP A 149 5.62 -2.93 -4.68
C TRP A 149 6.08 -2.70 -3.25
N VAL A 150 5.79 -1.53 -2.72
CA VAL A 150 6.08 -1.16 -1.34
C VAL A 150 4.78 -1.25 -0.53
N PHE A 151 4.82 -1.91 0.61
CA PHE A 151 3.63 -2.08 1.45
C PHE A 151 3.97 -1.99 2.94
N GLY A 152 2.93 -1.97 3.78
CA GLY A 152 3.02 -1.85 5.22
C GLY A 152 2.15 -2.88 5.95
N HIS A 153 1.58 -2.45 7.07
CA HIS A 153 0.56 -3.11 7.89
C HIS A 153 1.00 -4.39 8.62
N THR A 154 1.81 -5.24 8.00
CA THR A 154 2.28 -6.51 8.61
C THR A 154 3.30 -6.33 9.74
N HIS A 155 3.86 -5.14 9.90
CA HIS A 155 4.97 -4.83 10.81
C HIS A 155 6.16 -5.80 10.68
N PHE A 156 6.36 -6.31 9.48
CA PHE A 156 7.46 -7.22 9.13
C PHE A 156 8.24 -6.64 7.95
N ASN A 157 9.56 -6.49 8.11
CA ASN A 157 10.39 -5.85 7.09
C ASN A 157 11.01 -6.88 6.16
N VAL A 158 10.79 -6.66 4.86
CA VAL A 158 11.24 -7.54 3.78
C VAL A 158 11.82 -6.76 2.60
N ASP A 159 12.64 -7.45 1.82
CA ASP A 159 13.14 -6.99 0.53
C ASP A 159 13.49 -8.23 -0.30
N TYR A 160 12.59 -8.60 -1.20
CA TYR A 160 12.73 -9.81 -2.02
C TYR A 160 12.03 -9.65 -3.37
N THR A 161 12.30 -10.57 -4.30
CA THR A 161 11.64 -10.58 -5.60
C THR A 161 10.60 -11.70 -5.66
N GLU A 162 9.40 -11.36 -6.16
CA GLU A 162 8.30 -12.28 -6.43
C GLU A 162 7.66 -11.93 -7.77
N ASP A 163 7.52 -12.89 -8.67
CA ASP A 163 6.96 -12.72 -10.03
C ASP A 163 7.53 -11.51 -10.79
N GLY A 164 8.85 -11.32 -10.70
CA GLY A 164 9.57 -10.23 -11.37
C GLY A 164 9.40 -8.84 -10.76
N LYS A 165 8.76 -8.73 -9.59
CA LYS A 165 8.59 -7.49 -8.82
C LYS A 165 9.40 -7.54 -7.55
N ARG A 166 10.06 -6.44 -7.21
CA ARG A 166 10.71 -6.27 -5.91
C ARG A 166 9.66 -5.88 -4.87
N MET A 167 9.47 -6.73 -3.89
CA MET A 167 8.55 -6.56 -2.76
C MET A 167 9.32 -5.96 -1.59
N VAL A 168 8.93 -4.77 -1.13
CA VAL A 168 9.70 -4.02 -0.14
C VAL A 168 8.81 -3.51 0.99
N THR A 169 9.32 -3.62 2.20
CA THR A 169 8.76 -2.93 3.36
C THR A 169 9.87 -2.24 4.14
N ASN A 170 9.52 -1.19 4.87
CA ASN A 170 10.40 -0.52 5.82
C ASN A 170 9.57 0.07 6.96
N GLN A 171 8.93 -0.80 7.69
CA GLN A 171 7.95 -0.48 8.73
C GLN A 171 8.66 -0.25 10.06
N LYS A 172 8.37 0.89 10.68
CA LYS A 172 8.91 1.21 12.01
C LYS A 172 8.28 0.36 13.12
N GLY A 173 7.04 -0.08 12.92
CA GLY A 173 6.25 -0.72 13.96
C GLY A 173 5.72 0.28 15.00
N TYR A 174 5.29 -0.22 16.13
CA TYR A 174 4.79 0.60 17.25
C TYR A 174 5.91 1.30 18.02
N ARG A 175 5.59 2.40 18.69
CA ARG A 175 6.56 3.15 19.52
C ARG A 175 7.24 2.28 20.57
N TYR A 176 6.51 1.34 21.15
CA TYR A 176 6.97 0.43 22.21
C TYR A 176 7.45 -0.94 21.70
N ARG A 177 7.24 -1.22 20.41
CA ARG A 177 7.65 -2.48 19.76
C ARG A 177 8.02 -2.20 18.30
N ARG A 178 9.29 -1.91 18.08
CA ARG A 178 9.81 -1.70 16.72
C ARG A 178 9.80 -2.99 15.93
N ALA A 179 9.47 -2.87 14.64
CA ALA A 179 9.62 -3.98 13.71
C ALA A 179 11.10 -4.25 13.46
N PRO A 180 11.55 -5.52 13.49
CA PRO A 180 12.93 -5.88 13.16
C PRO A 180 13.31 -5.40 11.77
N GLY A 181 14.56 -4.99 11.56
CA GLY A 181 15.07 -4.59 10.24
C GLY A 181 14.61 -3.21 9.77
N PHE A 182 13.96 -2.39 10.60
CA PHE A 182 13.66 -1.00 10.23
C PHE A 182 14.95 -0.19 10.10
N ASP A 183 15.12 0.45 8.94
CA ASP A 183 16.25 1.34 8.65
C ASP A 183 15.75 2.72 8.20
N LEU A 184 16.03 3.75 8.99
CA LEU A 184 15.64 5.14 8.67
C LEU A 184 16.30 5.66 7.38
N LYS A 185 17.43 5.06 6.98
CA LYS A 185 18.20 5.47 5.80
C LYS A 185 17.97 4.55 4.59
N LYS A 186 17.00 3.62 4.68
CA LYS A 186 16.73 2.69 3.57
C LYS A 186 16.43 3.45 2.29
N ARG A 187 17.18 3.12 1.24
CA ARG A 187 16.99 3.61 -0.13
C ARG A 187 16.67 2.44 -1.05
N ILE A 188 15.91 2.71 -2.08
CA ILE A 188 15.58 1.74 -3.13
C ILE A 188 16.11 2.31 -4.44
N GLU A 189 17.01 1.57 -5.07
CA GLU A 189 17.52 1.85 -6.41
C GLU A 189 16.90 0.85 -7.38
N PHE A 190 16.58 1.29 -8.63
CA PHE A 190 15.93 0.47 -9.65
C PHE A 190 16.16 0.98 -11.08
#